data_34255873dc5a5d452792810f25310b86
#
_entry.id   34255873dc5a5d452792810f25310b86
#
_cell.length_a   1.000
_cell.length_b   1.000
_cell.length_c   1.000
_cell.angle_alpha   90.00
_cell.angle_beta   90.00
_cell.angle_gamma   90.00
#
_symmetry.space_group_name_H-M   'P 1'
#
loop_
_entity.id
_entity.type
_entity.pdbx_description
1 polymer ?
#
loop_
_entity_poly.entity_id
_entity_poly.type
_entity_poly.pdbx_seq_one_letter_code
_entity_poly.pdbx_strand_id
1 'polypeptide(L)'
;MIPVVDDDEKLVGVLSRQDIIQALQQTQKQPQFGETVDNLTLSGFKLGETIGDNKITILGNITQFMMNEANFASSGAITMIISNASTIAVRKLHRMQTVVDEMHLICINPVHQGEEITVTVELLQTDKKYCKAEVVVHSSDQLKYKAHMVLKVHKK
;
A
#
# COMPACT_ATOMS: atom_id res chain seq x y z
N MET A 1 15.06 30.72 21.94
CA MET A 1 16.25 29.85 21.86
C MET A 1 16.46 29.15 23.20
N ILE A 2 16.72 27.88 23.17
CA ILE A 2 16.92 27.05 24.36
C ILE A 2 18.41 26.68 24.41
N PRO A 3 19.16 27.05 25.47
CA PRO A 3 20.54 26.65 25.60
C PRO A 3 20.63 25.13 25.87
N VAL A 4 21.60 24.49 25.26
CA VAL A 4 21.93 23.08 25.49
C VAL A 4 23.27 23.03 26.23
N VAL A 5 23.30 22.39 27.38
CA VAL A 5 24.48 22.22 28.21
C VAL A 5 24.86 20.75 28.33
N ASP A 6 26.12 20.46 28.53
CA ASP A 6 26.61 19.11 28.85
C ASP A 6 26.39 18.76 30.33
N ASP A 7 26.84 17.57 30.73
CA ASP A 7 26.72 17.07 32.12
C ASP A 7 27.52 17.91 33.12
N ASP A 8 28.44 18.73 32.64
CA ASP A 8 29.26 19.68 33.45
C ASP A 8 28.66 21.12 33.42
N GLU A 9 27.40 21.27 32.97
CA GLU A 9 26.67 22.55 32.81
C GLU A 9 27.34 23.54 31.85
N LYS A 10 28.24 23.06 30.99
CA LYS A 10 28.91 23.89 30.00
C LYS A 10 28.06 23.99 28.73
N LEU A 11 27.88 25.21 28.22
CA LEU A 11 27.13 25.47 27.01
C LEU A 11 27.77 24.78 25.80
N VAL A 12 27.08 23.83 25.19
CA VAL A 12 27.51 23.08 23.99
C VAL A 12 26.71 23.45 22.71
N GLY A 13 25.62 24.16 22.87
CA GLY A 13 24.82 24.58 21.72
C GLY A 13 23.57 25.34 22.11
N VAL A 14 22.81 25.73 21.09
CA VAL A 14 21.53 26.45 21.25
C VAL A 14 20.52 25.81 20.32
N LEU A 15 19.34 25.52 20.84
CA LEU A 15 18.23 24.97 20.08
C LEU A 15 17.27 26.10 19.71
N SER A 16 17.05 26.27 18.42
CA SER A 16 16.07 27.23 17.92
C SER A 16 14.71 26.56 17.68
N ARG A 17 13.66 27.37 17.59
CA ARG A 17 12.34 26.87 17.17
C ARG A 17 12.40 26.17 15.83
N GLN A 18 13.26 26.65 14.93
CA GLN A 18 13.43 26.12 13.59
C GLN A 18 14.07 24.74 13.60
N ASP A 19 15.02 24.50 14.51
CA ASP A 19 15.65 23.18 14.68
C ASP A 19 14.63 22.14 15.16
N ILE A 20 13.74 22.53 16.09
CA ILE A 20 12.68 21.66 16.59
C ILE A 20 11.68 21.32 15.47
N ILE A 21 11.25 22.32 14.70
CA ILE A 21 10.35 22.11 13.56
C ILE A 21 11.00 21.20 12.53
N GLN A 22 12.28 21.41 12.24
CA GLN A 22 13.01 20.60 11.27
C GLN A 22 13.18 19.15 11.75
N ALA A 23 13.45 18.93 13.03
CA ALA A 23 13.54 17.61 13.63
C ALA A 23 12.17 16.89 13.60
N LEU A 24 11.08 17.60 13.90
CA LEU A 24 9.72 17.05 13.81
C LEU A 24 9.32 16.72 12.36
N GLN A 25 9.76 17.52 11.40
CA GLN A 25 9.53 17.26 9.99
C GLN A 25 10.33 16.04 9.49
N GLN A 26 11.53 15.80 10.04
CA GLN A 26 12.34 14.63 9.71
C GLN A 26 11.81 13.34 10.35
N THR A 27 11.17 13.42 11.50
CA THR A 27 10.52 12.27 12.14
C THR A 27 9.17 11.92 11.52
N GLN A 28 8.47 12.88 10.95
CA GLN A 28 7.36 12.60 10.06
C GLN A 28 7.97 12.30 8.69
N LYS A 29 7.98 11.05 8.27
CA LYS A 29 8.31 10.70 6.87
C LYS A 29 7.27 11.37 5.97
N GLN A 30 7.50 12.64 5.65
CA GLN A 30 6.76 13.25 4.57
C GLN A 30 7.19 12.59 3.26
N PRO A 31 6.23 12.33 2.35
CA PRO A 31 6.56 11.83 1.02
C PRO A 31 7.61 12.75 0.40
N GLN A 32 8.72 12.16 -0.02
CA GLN A 32 9.72 12.92 -0.77
C GLN A 32 9.11 13.36 -2.10
N PHE A 33 9.54 14.52 -2.58
CA PHE A 33 9.11 15.02 -3.88
C PHE A 33 9.37 13.94 -4.96
N GLY A 34 8.30 13.47 -5.61
CA GLY A 34 8.38 12.38 -6.57
C GLY A 34 7.88 11.01 -6.09
N GLU A 35 7.62 10.84 -4.79
CA GLU A 35 6.94 9.64 -4.32
C GLU A 35 5.45 9.71 -4.62
N THR A 36 4.93 8.64 -5.19
CA THR A 36 3.50 8.51 -5.46
C THR A 36 2.80 7.89 -4.26
N VAL A 37 1.50 8.15 -4.13
CA VAL A 37 0.64 7.52 -3.11
C VAL A 37 0.72 5.99 -3.22
N ASP A 38 0.78 5.48 -4.45
CA ASP A 38 0.89 4.06 -4.73
C ASP A 38 2.18 3.46 -4.16
N ASN A 39 3.30 4.13 -4.38
CA ASN A 39 4.59 3.69 -3.85
C ASN A 39 4.61 3.68 -2.32
N LEU A 40 4.03 4.69 -1.70
CA LEU A 40 3.92 4.75 -0.24
C LEU A 40 3.04 3.64 0.32
N THR A 41 1.91 3.40 -0.32
CA THR A 41 0.97 2.36 0.11
C THR A 41 1.59 0.97 0.01
N LEU A 42 2.37 0.72 -1.04
CA LEU A 42 2.99 -0.58 -1.29
C LEU A 42 4.41 -0.71 -0.75
N SER A 43 4.95 0.28 -0.06
CA SER A 43 6.34 0.26 0.43
C SER A 43 6.65 -0.93 1.37
N GLY A 44 5.65 -1.42 2.11
CA GLY A 44 5.76 -2.60 2.97
C GLY A 44 5.31 -3.91 2.33
N PHE A 45 5.06 -3.91 1.02
CA PHE A 45 4.57 -5.08 0.29
C PHE A 45 5.67 -5.69 -0.57
N LYS A 46 5.65 -7.01 -0.66
CA LYS A 46 6.59 -7.79 -1.48
C LYS A 46 5.82 -8.63 -2.47
N LEU A 47 6.39 -8.76 -3.66
CA LEU A 47 5.90 -9.71 -4.65
C LEU A 47 6.11 -11.13 -4.13
N GLY A 48 5.04 -11.90 -4.08
CA GLY A 48 5.07 -13.30 -3.68
C GLY A 48 5.22 -14.23 -4.89
N GLU A 49 4.49 -15.31 -4.91
CA GLU A 49 4.57 -16.34 -5.94
C GLU A 49 3.72 -15.99 -7.16
N THR A 50 4.20 -16.40 -8.33
CA THR A 50 3.40 -16.48 -9.55
C THR A 50 2.89 -17.91 -9.69
N ILE A 51 1.58 -18.07 -9.76
CA ILE A 51 0.91 -19.37 -9.85
C ILE A 51 0.31 -19.53 -11.24
N GLY A 52 0.85 -20.44 -12.04
CA GLY A 52 0.43 -20.61 -13.44
C GLY A 52 0.69 -19.35 -14.27
N ASP A 53 -0.16 -19.10 -15.26
CA ASP A 53 -0.01 -18.00 -16.21
C ASP A 53 -0.84 -16.74 -15.86
N ASN A 54 -1.70 -16.85 -14.85
CA ASN A 54 -2.74 -15.84 -14.62
C ASN A 54 -2.90 -15.40 -13.16
N LYS A 55 -2.10 -15.92 -12.26
CA LYS A 55 -2.25 -15.64 -10.83
C LYS A 55 -0.94 -15.18 -10.19
N ILE A 56 -1.03 -14.19 -9.36
CA ILE A 56 0.12 -13.62 -8.62
C ILE A 56 -0.29 -13.30 -7.19
N THR A 57 0.63 -13.48 -6.26
CA THR A 57 0.44 -13.10 -4.86
C THR A 57 1.33 -11.94 -4.48
N ILE A 58 0.83 -11.08 -3.60
CA ILE A 58 1.55 -9.97 -3.00
C ILE A 58 1.33 -10.06 -1.49
N LEU A 59 2.43 -9.93 -0.73
CA LEU A 59 2.41 -10.05 0.73
C LEU A 59 2.81 -8.74 1.38
N GLY A 60 2.18 -8.39 2.46
CA GLY A 60 2.53 -7.21 3.21
C GLY A 60 1.79 -7.09 4.53
N ASN A 61 2.15 -6.07 5.28
CA ASN A 61 1.56 -5.80 6.59
C ASN A 61 0.73 -4.52 6.55
N ILE A 62 -0.36 -4.52 7.29
CA ILE A 62 -1.16 -3.32 7.51
C ILE A 62 -0.47 -2.46 8.56
N THR A 63 -0.10 -1.26 8.14
CA THR A 63 0.59 -0.28 8.99
C THR A 63 -0.41 0.61 9.72
N GLN A 64 0.06 1.34 10.72
CA GLN A 64 -0.74 2.30 11.47
C GLN A 64 -1.41 3.36 10.57
N PHE A 65 -0.73 3.78 9.50
CA PHE A 65 -1.25 4.79 8.57
C PHE A 65 -2.43 4.31 7.72
N MET A 66 -2.64 3.00 7.65
CA MET A 66 -3.72 2.38 6.90
C MET A 66 -4.97 2.15 7.74
N MET A 67 -4.93 2.51 9.02
CA MET A 67 -6.02 2.27 9.97
C MET A 67 -7.05 3.38 9.94
N ASN A 68 -8.30 3.01 10.24
CA ASN A 68 -9.38 3.96 10.52
C ASN A 68 -9.51 4.22 12.03
N GLU A 69 -10.43 5.08 12.42
CA GLU A 69 -10.66 5.42 13.82
C GLU A 69 -11.14 4.24 14.69
N ALA A 70 -11.71 3.21 14.06
CA ALA A 70 -12.18 2.00 14.76
C ALA A 70 -11.08 0.91 14.89
N ASN A 71 -9.82 1.22 14.58
CA ASN A 71 -8.69 0.31 14.61
C ASN A 71 -8.78 -0.87 13.61
N PHE A 72 -9.47 -0.67 12.51
CA PHE A 72 -9.47 -1.58 11.37
C PHE A 72 -8.77 -0.93 10.18
N ALA A 73 -8.28 -1.76 9.27
CA ALA A 73 -7.75 -1.24 8.00
C ALA A 73 -8.84 -0.44 7.29
N SER A 74 -8.51 0.79 6.88
CA SER A 74 -9.48 1.64 6.20
C SER A 74 -9.84 1.05 4.84
N SER A 75 -11.09 1.18 4.44
CA SER A 75 -11.54 0.71 3.11
C SER A 75 -10.81 1.43 1.99
N GLY A 76 -10.43 2.70 2.18
CA GLY A 76 -9.61 3.44 1.23
C GLY A 76 -8.23 2.83 1.04
N ALA A 77 -7.55 2.45 2.13
CA ALA A 77 -6.25 1.79 2.07
C ALA A 77 -6.34 0.42 1.38
N ILE A 78 -7.34 -0.39 1.73
CA ILE A 78 -7.57 -1.69 1.09
C ILE A 78 -7.86 -1.51 -0.41
N THR A 79 -8.67 -0.54 -0.78
CA THR A 79 -8.95 -0.21 -2.17
C THR A 79 -7.67 0.12 -2.94
N MET A 80 -6.79 0.92 -2.37
CA MET A 80 -5.50 1.27 -2.98
C MET A 80 -4.60 0.05 -3.13
N ILE A 81 -4.51 -0.80 -2.12
CA ILE A 81 -3.70 -2.02 -2.15
C ILE A 81 -4.21 -2.95 -3.27
N ILE A 82 -5.51 -3.18 -3.35
CA ILE A 82 -6.12 -4.04 -4.35
C ILE A 82 -5.95 -3.47 -5.76
N SER A 83 -6.17 -2.17 -5.94
CA SER A 83 -5.97 -1.48 -7.22
C SER A 83 -4.54 -1.63 -7.71
N ASN A 84 -3.57 -1.36 -6.86
CA ASN A 84 -2.15 -1.45 -7.19
C ASN A 84 -1.71 -2.89 -7.44
N ALA A 85 -2.19 -3.83 -6.63
CA ALA A 85 -1.92 -5.25 -6.83
C ALA A 85 -2.42 -5.72 -8.20
N SER A 86 -3.60 -5.28 -8.61
CA SER A 86 -4.20 -5.64 -9.89
C SER A 86 -3.40 -5.07 -11.08
N THR A 87 -3.00 -3.80 -11.01
CA THR A 87 -2.18 -3.19 -12.07
C THR A 87 -0.78 -3.81 -12.16
N ILE A 88 -0.19 -4.15 -11.03
CA ILE A 88 1.10 -4.86 -10.95
C ILE A 88 0.97 -6.25 -11.59
N ALA A 89 -0.11 -6.98 -11.30
CA ALA A 89 -0.35 -8.31 -11.85
C ALA A 89 -0.42 -8.27 -13.38
N VAL A 90 -1.19 -7.34 -13.96
CA VAL A 90 -1.30 -7.22 -15.42
C VAL A 90 0.05 -6.84 -16.04
N ARG A 91 0.77 -5.92 -15.43
CA ARG A 91 2.10 -5.51 -15.91
C ARG A 91 3.11 -6.66 -15.85
N LYS A 92 3.08 -7.43 -14.77
CA LYS A 92 4.00 -8.56 -14.56
C LYS A 92 3.70 -9.73 -15.50
N LEU A 93 2.43 -10.08 -15.66
CA LEU A 93 2.01 -11.26 -16.42
C LEU A 93 1.87 -10.99 -17.93
N HIS A 94 1.46 -9.78 -18.32
CA HIS A 94 1.15 -9.44 -19.71
C HIS A 94 1.92 -8.24 -20.25
N ARG A 95 2.77 -7.60 -19.46
CA ARG A 95 3.56 -6.41 -19.83
C ARG A 95 2.72 -5.25 -20.37
N MET A 96 1.50 -5.12 -19.87
CA MET A 96 0.58 -4.03 -20.22
C MET A 96 0.41 -3.07 -19.05
N GLN A 97 0.19 -1.81 -19.36
CA GLN A 97 -0.21 -0.81 -18.40
C GLN A 97 -1.73 -0.67 -18.40
N THR A 98 -2.32 -0.60 -17.24
CA THR A 98 -3.76 -0.53 -17.07
C THR A 98 -4.16 0.53 -16.04
N VAL A 99 -5.40 0.98 -16.18
CA VAL A 99 -6.08 1.83 -15.21
C VAL A 99 -7.30 1.09 -14.71
N VAL A 100 -7.61 1.22 -13.45
CA VAL A 100 -8.83 0.63 -12.88
C VAL A 100 -10.03 1.36 -13.45
N ASP A 101 -10.91 0.62 -14.12
CA ASP A 101 -12.15 1.12 -14.72
C ASP A 101 -13.34 0.87 -13.81
N GLU A 102 -13.45 -0.33 -13.27
CA GLU A 102 -14.48 -0.71 -12.30
C GLU A 102 -13.87 -1.55 -11.19
N MET A 103 -14.38 -1.35 -9.98
CA MET A 103 -14.06 -2.17 -8.81
C MET A 103 -15.31 -2.46 -8.01
N HIS A 104 -15.50 -3.72 -7.68
CA HIS A 104 -16.50 -4.15 -6.71
C HIS A 104 -15.77 -4.82 -5.54
N LEU A 105 -15.78 -4.19 -4.37
CA LEU A 105 -15.09 -4.65 -3.18
C LEU A 105 -16.08 -5.09 -2.11
N ILE A 106 -15.86 -6.29 -1.58
CA ILE A 106 -16.64 -6.84 -0.46
C ILE A 106 -15.71 -7.07 0.72
N CYS A 107 -16.02 -6.46 1.85
CA CYS A 107 -15.39 -6.77 3.13
C CYS A 107 -16.11 -7.95 3.78
N ILE A 108 -15.38 -9.04 4.02
CA ILE A 108 -15.90 -10.24 4.65
C ILE A 108 -15.55 -10.25 6.14
N ASN A 109 -14.28 -9.98 6.45
CA ASN A 109 -13.77 -9.81 7.80
C ASN A 109 -12.81 -8.62 7.83
N PRO A 110 -12.86 -7.77 8.85
CA PRO A 110 -11.94 -6.65 8.93
C PRO A 110 -10.51 -7.13 9.20
N VAL A 111 -9.55 -6.33 8.77
CA VAL A 111 -8.11 -6.53 9.03
C VAL A 111 -7.67 -5.57 10.13
N HIS A 112 -6.92 -6.07 11.09
CA HIS A 112 -6.38 -5.29 12.20
C HIS A 112 -4.94 -4.86 11.92
N GLN A 113 -4.49 -3.85 12.65
CA GLN A 113 -3.11 -3.38 12.59
C GLN A 113 -2.13 -4.52 12.87
N GLY A 114 -1.05 -4.58 12.10
CA GLY A 114 0.01 -5.58 12.25
C GLY A 114 -0.29 -6.94 11.64
N GLU A 115 -1.50 -7.18 11.15
CA GLU A 115 -1.79 -8.41 10.41
C GLU A 115 -1.02 -8.45 9.11
N GLU A 116 -0.40 -9.58 8.82
CA GLU A 116 0.15 -9.87 7.51
C GLU A 116 -0.97 -10.32 6.58
N ILE A 117 -1.07 -9.68 5.43
CA ILE A 117 -2.06 -10.02 4.42
C ILE A 117 -1.41 -10.58 3.17
N THR A 118 -2.10 -11.52 2.54
CA THR A 118 -1.78 -12.04 1.22
C THR A 118 -2.85 -11.60 0.24
N VAL A 119 -2.45 -10.82 -0.74
CA VAL A 119 -3.32 -10.38 -1.82
C VAL A 119 -3.08 -11.27 -3.02
N THR A 120 -4.07 -12.02 -3.43
CA THR A 120 -4.01 -12.90 -4.60
C THR A 120 -4.82 -12.29 -5.73
N VAL A 121 -4.17 -11.99 -6.83
CA VAL A 121 -4.79 -11.48 -8.05
C VAL A 121 -4.83 -12.59 -9.08
N GLU A 122 -6.01 -12.92 -9.56
CA GLU A 122 -6.24 -13.86 -10.65
C GLU A 122 -6.82 -13.12 -11.86
N LEU A 123 -6.10 -13.17 -12.98
CA LEU A 123 -6.57 -12.60 -14.23
C LEU A 123 -7.52 -13.61 -14.91
N LEU A 124 -8.80 -13.26 -14.98
CA LEU A 124 -9.85 -14.15 -15.51
C LEU A 124 -9.93 -14.08 -17.03
N GLN A 125 -9.75 -12.87 -17.58
CA GLN A 125 -9.81 -12.61 -19.01
C GLN A 125 -8.95 -11.40 -19.33
N THR A 126 -8.14 -11.52 -20.35
CA THR A 126 -7.27 -10.43 -20.83
C THR A 126 -7.39 -10.31 -22.33
N ASP A 127 -7.75 -9.13 -22.81
CA ASP A 127 -7.74 -8.79 -24.22
C ASP A 127 -6.98 -7.47 -24.46
N LYS A 128 -7.03 -6.94 -25.68
CA LYS A 128 -6.31 -5.71 -26.04
C LYS A 128 -6.85 -4.44 -25.39
N LYS A 129 -8.09 -4.46 -24.90
CA LYS A 129 -8.77 -3.28 -24.34
C LYS A 129 -8.99 -3.38 -22.86
N TYR A 130 -9.32 -4.57 -22.36
CA TYR A 130 -9.72 -4.79 -20.97
C TYR A 130 -9.08 -6.03 -20.41
N CYS A 131 -8.87 -5.99 -19.11
CA CYS A 131 -8.49 -7.14 -18.29
C CYS A 131 -9.49 -7.27 -17.15
N LYS A 132 -10.04 -8.44 -16.95
CA LYS A 132 -10.93 -8.75 -15.82
C LYS A 132 -10.15 -9.58 -14.81
N ALA A 133 -10.24 -9.20 -13.55
CA ALA A 133 -9.51 -9.86 -12.47
C ALA A 133 -10.42 -10.11 -11.27
N GLU A 134 -10.11 -11.17 -10.55
CA GLU A 134 -10.61 -11.42 -9.20
C GLU A 134 -9.46 -11.26 -8.22
N VAL A 135 -9.71 -10.54 -7.14
CA VAL A 135 -8.73 -10.31 -6.08
C VAL A 135 -9.29 -10.85 -4.76
N VAL A 136 -8.47 -11.60 -4.06
CA VAL A 136 -8.81 -12.17 -2.76
C VAL A 136 -7.72 -11.77 -1.76
N VAL A 137 -8.13 -11.28 -0.60
CA VAL A 137 -7.23 -10.91 0.48
C VAL A 137 -7.46 -11.86 1.65
N HIS A 138 -6.39 -12.56 2.04
CA HIS A 138 -6.36 -13.46 3.19
C HIS A 138 -5.42 -12.97 4.27
N SER A 139 -5.72 -13.30 5.51
CA SER A 139 -4.81 -13.18 6.64
C SER A 139 -5.02 -14.37 7.55
N SER A 140 -3.94 -15.08 7.90
CA SER A 140 -4.00 -16.28 8.76
C SER A 140 -5.04 -17.31 8.29
N ASP A 141 -5.07 -17.64 7.01
CA ASP A 141 -6.02 -18.55 6.35
C ASP A 141 -7.49 -18.08 6.38
N GLN A 142 -7.73 -16.88 6.87
CA GLN A 142 -9.07 -16.29 6.90
C GLN A 142 -9.25 -15.34 5.71
N LEU A 143 -10.36 -15.51 4.98
CA LEU A 143 -10.75 -14.60 3.91
C LEU A 143 -11.19 -13.25 4.50
N LYS A 144 -10.52 -12.19 4.09
CA LYS A 144 -10.77 -10.82 4.58
C LYS A 144 -11.56 -9.98 3.59
N TYR A 145 -11.13 -9.96 2.33
CA TYR A 145 -11.77 -9.18 1.27
C TYR A 145 -11.83 -9.97 -0.01
N LYS A 146 -12.83 -9.68 -0.81
CA LYS A 146 -12.96 -10.16 -2.17
C LYS A 146 -13.32 -9.00 -3.09
N ALA A 147 -12.69 -8.93 -4.25
CA ALA A 147 -12.96 -7.88 -5.22
C ALA A 147 -13.02 -8.43 -6.65
N HIS A 148 -13.88 -7.82 -7.44
CA HIS A 148 -13.88 -7.98 -8.89
C HIS A 148 -13.41 -6.68 -9.52
N MET A 149 -12.50 -6.79 -10.48
CA MET A 149 -11.83 -5.66 -11.11
C MET A 149 -12.04 -5.70 -12.61
N VAL A 150 -12.32 -4.55 -13.19
CA VAL A 150 -12.19 -4.33 -14.63
C VAL A 150 -11.08 -3.28 -14.83
N LEU A 151 -10.05 -3.65 -15.55
CA LEU A 151 -8.89 -2.83 -15.84
C LEU A 151 -8.88 -2.49 -17.33
N LYS A 152 -8.78 -1.21 -17.63
CA LYS A 152 -8.67 -0.74 -19.00
C LYS A 152 -7.20 -0.66 -19.40
N VAL A 153 -6.86 -1.27 -20.52
CA VAL A 153 -5.50 -1.21 -21.06
C VAL A 153 -5.21 0.21 -21.53
N HIS A 154 -4.14 0.77 -21.00
CA HIS A 154 -3.67 2.09 -21.36
C HIS A 154 -2.63 1.97 -22.47
N LYS A 155 -2.96 2.50 -23.64
CA LYS A 155 -2.02 2.59 -24.76
C LYS A 155 -1.24 3.89 -24.63
N LYS A 156 0.07 3.75 -24.62
CA LYS A 156 0.95 4.93 -24.75
C LYS A 156 0.81 5.56 -26.13
#